data_892b880c68e7fc654049184a77f87c75
#
_entry.id   892b880c68e7fc654049184a77f87c75
#
_cell.length_a   1.000
_cell.length_b   1.000
_cell.length_c   1.000
_cell.angle_alpha   90.00
_cell.angle_beta   90.00
_cell.angle_gamma   90.00
#
_symmetry.space_group_name_H-M   'P 1'
#
loop_
_entity.id
_entity.type
_entity.pdbx_description
1 polymer ?
#
loop_
_entity_poly.entity_id
_entity_poly.type
_entity_poly.pdbx_seq_one_letter_code
_entity_poly.pdbx_strand_id
1 'polypeptide(L)'
;MDKQQNWSTELYQGLEVHVTALQKEEPSQLWDYTVRVCEAGLDASAESDLAAESGDDADYATADEALAAGFSRGYALVDQIRKDS
;
A
#
# COMPACT_ATOMS: atom_id res chain seq x y z
N MET A 1 -4.53 13.02 -20.01
CA MET A 1 -3.54 11.99 -19.85
C MET A 1 -3.81 11.21 -18.59
N ASP A 2 -3.98 9.96 -18.74
CA ASP A 2 -4.36 9.14 -17.61
C ASP A 2 -3.19 8.85 -16.72
N LYS A 3 -3.39 9.11 -15.44
CA LYS A 3 -2.41 8.70 -14.45
C LYS A 3 -2.77 7.30 -14.03
N GLN A 4 -2.08 6.35 -14.56
CA GLN A 4 -2.29 4.97 -14.15
C GLN A 4 -1.59 4.74 -12.84
N GLN A 5 -2.35 4.23 -11.90
CA GLN A 5 -1.77 3.83 -10.63
C GLN A 5 -1.13 2.47 -10.83
N ASN A 6 0.15 2.42 -10.66
CA ASN A 6 0.89 1.17 -10.75
C ASN A 6 0.98 0.56 -9.37
N TRP A 7 0.28 -0.53 -9.16
CA TRP A 7 0.32 -1.24 -7.90
C TRP A 7 1.48 -2.22 -7.88
N SER A 8 2.23 -2.20 -6.81
CA SER A 8 3.29 -3.17 -6.56
C SER A 8 2.74 -4.18 -5.57
N THR A 9 3.04 -5.46 -5.78
CA THR A 9 2.49 -6.52 -4.95
C THR A 9 3.61 -7.39 -4.42
N GLU A 10 3.54 -7.69 -3.12
CA GLU A 10 4.46 -8.62 -2.47
C GLU A 10 3.64 -9.62 -1.67
N LEU A 11 4.11 -10.85 -1.65
CA LEU A 11 3.48 -11.88 -0.86
C LEU A 11 4.18 -11.96 0.49
N TYR A 12 3.41 -11.89 1.57
CA TYR A 12 3.96 -11.89 2.91
C TYR A 12 3.05 -12.70 3.83
N GLN A 13 3.57 -13.75 4.40
CA GLN A 13 2.86 -14.65 5.32
C GLN A 13 1.54 -15.16 4.71
N GLY A 14 1.54 -15.42 3.42
CA GLY A 14 0.36 -15.94 2.73
C GLY A 14 -0.66 -14.90 2.34
N LEU A 15 -0.38 -13.64 2.59
CA LEU A 15 -1.26 -12.53 2.20
C LEU A 15 -0.58 -11.67 1.17
N GLU A 16 -1.36 -11.04 0.30
CA GLU A 16 -0.83 -10.13 -0.71
C GLU A 16 -0.88 -8.71 -0.18
N VAL A 17 0.25 -8.03 -0.27
CA VAL A 17 0.37 -6.63 0.10
C VAL A 17 0.50 -5.82 -1.18
N HIS A 18 -0.47 -4.98 -1.44
CA HIS A 18 -0.50 -4.14 -2.64
C HIS A 18 -0.25 -2.69 -2.23
N VAL A 19 0.71 -2.05 -2.85
CA VAL A 19 1.06 -0.67 -2.53
C VAL A 19 1.19 0.13 -3.81
N THR A 20 0.69 1.35 -3.79
CA THR A 20 0.90 2.29 -4.87
C THR A 20 1.36 3.62 -4.29
N ALA A 21 2.22 4.32 -5.01
CA ALA A 21 2.67 5.64 -4.62
C ALA A 21 1.89 6.69 -5.39
N LEU A 22 1.48 7.73 -4.69
CA LEU A 22 0.69 8.81 -5.26
C LEU A 22 1.40 10.14 -5.00
N GLN A 23 1.59 10.92 -6.04
CA GLN A 23 2.19 12.23 -5.88
C GLN A 23 1.13 13.21 -5.38
N LYS A 24 1.48 13.97 -4.35
CA LYS A 24 0.57 14.98 -3.82
C LYS A 24 0.44 16.12 -4.80
N GLU A 25 -0.67 16.84 -4.70
CA GLU A 25 -0.93 17.93 -5.61
C GLU A 25 0.05 19.07 -5.41
N GLU A 26 0.27 19.81 -6.50
CA GLU A 26 1.13 20.98 -6.45
C GLU A 26 0.63 22.00 -5.41
N PRO A 27 1.56 22.79 -4.83
CA PRO A 27 2.97 22.88 -5.21
C PRO A 27 3.88 21.86 -4.53
N SER A 28 3.33 20.97 -3.74
CA SER A 28 4.12 20.05 -2.94
C SER A 28 4.62 18.93 -3.81
N GLN A 29 5.52 18.62 -4.33
CA GLN A 29 5.93 17.52 -5.19
C GLN A 29 6.30 16.28 -4.37
N LEU A 30 5.67 16.15 -3.22
CA LEU A 30 5.96 15.05 -2.33
C LEU A 30 5.06 13.86 -2.65
N TRP A 31 5.41 12.70 -2.14
CA TRP A 31 4.70 11.46 -2.43
C TRP A 31 4.08 10.88 -1.16
N ASP A 32 3.04 10.13 -1.35
CA ASP A 32 2.38 9.38 -0.29
C ASP A 32 2.12 7.99 -0.83
N TYR A 33 1.48 7.14 -0.03
CA TYR A 33 1.19 5.78 -0.47
C TYR A 33 -0.23 5.36 -0.09
N THR A 34 -0.70 4.33 -0.78
CA THR A 34 -1.90 3.60 -0.40
C THR A 34 -1.53 2.13 -0.34
N VAL A 35 -1.95 1.45 0.70
CA VAL A 35 -1.65 0.05 0.90
C VAL A 35 -2.93 -0.74 1.11
N ARG A 36 -2.99 -1.93 0.54
CA ARG A 36 -4.09 -2.87 0.71
C ARG A 36 -3.52 -4.24 1.00
N VAL A 37 -4.19 -4.97 1.87
CA VAL A 37 -3.82 -6.35 2.20
C VAL A 37 -4.99 -7.24 1.85
N CYS A 38 -4.74 -8.27 1.04
CA CYS A 38 -5.78 -9.19 0.57
C CYS A 38 -5.31 -10.62 0.76
N GLU A 39 -6.25 -11.55 0.78
CA GLU A 39 -5.90 -12.97 0.79
C GLU A 39 -5.32 -13.34 -0.58
N ALA A 40 -4.26 -14.15 -0.55
CA ALA A 40 -3.63 -14.60 -1.78
C ALA A 40 -4.60 -15.45 -2.59
N GLY A 41 -4.59 -15.24 -3.90
CA GLY A 41 -5.43 -16.01 -4.80
C GLY A 41 -6.81 -15.42 -5.06
N LEU A 42 -7.17 -14.35 -4.37
CA LEU A 42 -8.44 -13.69 -4.60
C LEU A 42 -8.23 -12.44 -5.44
N ASP A 43 -9.30 -12.00 -6.11
CA ASP A 43 -9.24 -10.75 -6.84
C ASP A 43 -9.00 -9.59 -5.87
N ALA A 44 -8.16 -8.67 -6.28
CA ALA A 44 -7.85 -7.51 -5.46
C ALA A 44 -8.96 -6.46 -5.58
N SER A 45 -10.14 -6.81 -5.13
CA SER A 45 -11.28 -5.90 -5.12
C SER A 45 -11.48 -5.36 -3.70
N ALA A 46 -12.26 -4.31 -3.59
CA ALA A 46 -12.53 -3.72 -2.29
C ALA A 46 -13.18 -4.72 -1.33
N GLU A 47 -13.90 -5.70 -1.89
CA GLU A 47 -14.59 -6.66 -1.05
C GLU A 47 -13.67 -7.72 -0.46
N SER A 48 -12.48 -7.90 -1.04
CA SER A 48 -11.54 -8.90 -0.54
C SER A 48 -10.44 -8.28 0.31
N ASP A 49 -10.46 -6.96 0.52
CA ASP A 49 -9.45 -6.30 1.34
C ASP A 49 -9.59 -6.70 2.80
N LEU A 50 -8.53 -7.19 3.38
CA LEU A 50 -8.49 -7.48 4.82
C LEU A 50 -8.10 -6.22 5.58
N ALA A 51 -7.33 -5.34 4.97
CA ALA A 51 -6.94 -4.07 5.54
C ALA A 51 -6.58 -3.12 4.42
N ALA A 52 -6.77 -1.84 4.64
CA ALA A 52 -6.39 -0.82 3.66
C ALA A 52 -6.13 0.48 4.41
N GLU A 53 -5.05 1.16 4.03
CA GLU A 53 -4.69 2.44 4.61
C GLU A 53 -4.09 3.32 3.53
N SER A 54 -4.23 4.63 3.70
CA SER A 54 -3.66 5.62 2.80
C SER A 54 -2.79 6.57 3.61
N GLY A 55 -1.48 6.53 3.32
CA GLY A 55 -0.55 7.46 3.90
C GLY A 55 -0.31 7.26 5.38
N ASP A 56 0.68 7.98 5.87
CA ASP A 56 1.02 7.97 7.30
C ASP A 56 1.37 9.37 7.76
N ASP A 57 0.90 10.37 7.03
CA ASP A 57 1.16 11.79 7.28
C ASP A 57 2.62 12.19 7.10
N ALA A 58 3.45 11.28 6.66
CA ALA A 58 4.83 11.61 6.31
C ALA A 58 4.89 12.00 4.84
N ASP A 59 5.78 12.89 4.51
CA ASP A 59 5.98 13.30 3.13
C ASP A 59 7.26 12.67 2.63
N TYR A 60 7.16 11.97 1.51
CA TYR A 60 8.28 11.26 0.93
C TYR A 60 8.78 12.00 -0.30
N ALA A 61 10.09 12.07 -0.45
CA ALA A 61 10.68 12.84 -1.53
C ALA A 61 10.54 12.14 -2.89
N THR A 62 10.43 10.82 -2.88
CA THR A 62 10.35 10.05 -4.11
C THR A 62 9.26 8.98 -4.02
N ALA A 63 8.82 8.50 -5.17
CA ALA A 63 7.87 7.40 -5.23
C ALA A 63 8.45 6.14 -4.57
N ASP A 64 9.74 5.89 -4.77
CA ASP A 64 10.39 4.71 -4.18
C ASP A 64 10.34 4.74 -2.67
N GLU A 65 10.56 5.91 -2.08
CA GLU A 65 10.49 6.04 -0.63
C GLU A 65 9.07 5.82 -0.13
N ALA A 66 8.08 6.34 -0.85
CA ALA A 66 6.68 6.13 -0.49
C ALA A 66 6.30 4.66 -0.60
N LEU A 67 6.75 3.98 -1.66
CA LEU A 67 6.48 2.55 -1.82
C LEU A 67 7.08 1.74 -0.68
N ALA A 68 8.34 2.05 -0.32
CA ALA A 68 9.00 1.33 0.77
C ALA A 68 8.25 1.51 2.09
N ALA A 69 7.78 2.73 2.36
CA ALA A 69 7.01 2.99 3.56
C ALA A 69 5.68 2.25 3.53
N GLY A 70 5.03 2.21 2.36
CA GLY A 70 3.77 1.49 2.18
C GLY A 70 3.94 0.01 2.43
N PHE A 71 4.98 -0.59 1.91
CA PHE A 71 5.23 -2.01 2.15
C PHE A 71 5.54 -2.29 3.61
N SER A 72 6.31 -1.42 4.25
CA SER A 72 6.60 -1.57 5.68
C SER A 72 5.30 -1.54 6.48
N ARG A 73 4.41 -0.63 6.15
CA ARG A 73 3.11 -0.55 6.82
C ARG A 73 2.26 -1.78 6.50
N GLY A 74 2.31 -2.25 5.24
CA GLY A 74 1.57 -3.44 4.84
C GLY A 74 2.01 -4.67 5.61
N TYR A 75 3.30 -4.83 5.80
CA TYR A 75 3.82 -5.95 6.59
C TYR A 75 3.35 -5.86 8.03
N ALA A 76 3.31 -4.66 8.60
CA ALA A 76 2.80 -4.47 9.95
C ALA A 76 1.32 -4.83 10.03
N LEU A 77 0.54 -4.49 9.01
CA LEU A 77 -0.87 -4.86 8.94
C LEU A 77 -1.04 -6.37 8.87
N VAL A 78 -0.22 -7.05 8.07
CA VAL A 78 -0.27 -8.51 7.98
C VAL A 78 0.07 -9.13 9.32
N ASP A 79 1.11 -8.63 9.98
CA ASP A 79 1.48 -9.13 11.31
C ASP A 79 0.32 -8.96 12.29
N GLN A 80 -0.39 -7.85 12.22
CA GLN A 80 -1.53 -7.60 13.08
C GLN A 80 -2.66 -8.58 12.79
N ILE A 81 -2.94 -8.83 11.52
CA ILE A 81 -3.99 -9.77 11.12
C ILE A 81 -3.64 -11.17 11.60
N ARG A 82 -2.41 -11.60 11.41
CA ARG A 82 -1.97 -12.93 11.81
C ARG A 82 -1.96 -13.10 13.33
N LYS A 83 -1.62 -12.03 14.03
CA LYS A 83 -1.59 -12.07 15.47
C LYS A 83 -3.00 -12.24 16.06
N ASP A 84 -3.99 -11.68 15.38
CA ASP A 84 -5.37 -11.72 15.87
C ASP A 84 -6.12 -13.00 15.47
N SER A 85 -5.52 -13.82 14.62
CA SER A 85 -6.21 -15.04 14.15
C SER A 85 -5.80 -16.29 14.92
#